data_cba1b2055a17968f107f6835821f26ea
#
_entry.id   cba1b2055a17968f107f6835821f26ea
#
_cell.length_a   1.000
_cell.length_b   1.000
_cell.length_c   1.000
_cell.angle_alpha   90.00
_cell.angle_beta   90.00
_cell.angle_gamma   90.00
#
_symmetry.space_group_name_H-M   'P 1'
#
loop_
_entity.id
_entity.type
_entity.pdbx_description
1 polymer ?
#
loop_
_entity_poly.entity_id
_entity_poly.type
_entity_poly.pdbx_seq_one_letter_code
_entity_poly.pdbx_strand_id
1 'polypeptide(L)'
;MHELPAGAVFAGFRIERVLGSGGMGSVYAARHPRLPRLVALKLLHSSFAADPLFRGRFEREAELAGRLDHPNIVAIHDRGSADGQLWIAMQYVAGSDADTALWAGPLPVERALHIARCTADALDHAHAAGLLHRDVKPANILLREPAPGVSAQQVLLTDFGIAKAIDEATALTQTGSLVATLRYAAPEQLDGRPLGPRSDQYSLACTLFHLLTGQPPYTATSAGALIGAHLMHPVPRVTALRPDLPPAMDAVFARALAKDPAHRLASCAEMVAAASTALTTGVGPTVPFTGATAPRFDRSGNGSGSVADLGGPRGGSGRSRRGIVGAGAAAGLAAVLAVAATIALTRDEPGTGTLPPTTTAAPTTTIVDTWAAARPTIALFPDLLPAGPDSEGYRGLRCSFATKNPDAVWDNGFNCTDREHLELQVLAHPDVETVTKFVATLPAGTSQQLRSRYGKPLTVRSFNGSSGPWLLVRFDTAPHSTVLLQVYWKGHTHQEMIDEWLTSAPL
;
A
#
# COMPACT_ATOMS: atom_id res chain seq x y z
N MET A 1 -19.85 -12.64 2.38
CA MET A 1 -20.14 -12.85 3.79
C MET A 1 -21.12 -11.77 4.21
N HIS A 2 -22.25 -12.08 4.88
CA HIS A 2 -23.06 -11.02 5.46
C HIS A 2 -22.32 -10.49 6.70
N GLU A 3 -22.09 -9.17 6.75
CA GLU A 3 -21.59 -8.54 7.96
C GLU A 3 -22.54 -8.83 9.12
N LEU A 4 -21.96 -9.13 10.29
CA LEU A 4 -22.76 -9.34 11.49
C LEU A 4 -23.34 -8.00 11.96
N PRO A 5 -24.67 -7.88 12.10
CA PRO A 5 -25.27 -6.63 12.54
C PRO A 5 -25.00 -6.38 14.03
N ALA A 6 -25.11 -5.12 14.45
CA ALA A 6 -25.05 -4.76 15.87
C ALA A 6 -26.08 -5.54 16.68
N GLY A 7 -25.67 -6.06 17.84
CA GLY A 7 -26.48 -6.92 18.71
C GLY A 7 -26.38 -8.41 18.39
N ALA A 8 -25.86 -8.82 17.24
CA ALA A 8 -25.61 -10.23 16.93
C ALA A 8 -24.63 -10.85 17.94
N VAL A 9 -24.75 -12.16 18.16
CA VAL A 9 -23.84 -12.91 19.02
C VAL A 9 -23.09 -13.93 18.18
N PHE A 10 -21.76 -13.90 18.23
CA PHE A 10 -20.87 -14.85 17.56
C PHE A 10 -19.87 -15.41 18.59
N ALA A 11 -19.76 -16.71 18.71
CA ALA A 11 -18.91 -17.39 19.70
C ALA A 11 -19.07 -16.85 21.14
N GLY A 12 -20.28 -16.36 21.49
CA GLY A 12 -20.58 -15.72 22.76
C GLY A 12 -20.26 -14.23 22.84
N PHE A 13 -19.54 -13.66 21.89
CA PHE A 13 -19.25 -12.22 21.80
C PHE A 13 -20.44 -11.48 21.20
N ARG A 14 -20.92 -10.41 21.88
CA ARG A 14 -21.98 -9.55 21.35
C ARG A 14 -21.37 -8.43 20.51
N ILE A 15 -21.70 -8.40 19.23
CA ILE A 15 -21.22 -7.39 18.28
C ILE A 15 -21.82 -6.02 18.64
N GLU A 16 -20.98 -5.00 18.72
CA GLU A 16 -21.40 -3.61 18.90
C GLU A 16 -21.41 -2.87 17.56
N ARG A 17 -20.29 -2.94 16.82
CA ARG A 17 -20.14 -2.31 15.50
C ARG A 17 -18.98 -2.92 14.72
N VAL A 18 -18.98 -2.70 13.43
CA VAL A 18 -17.82 -2.99 12.56
C VAL A 18 -16.70 -2.00 12.86
N LEU A 19 -15.46 -2.47 12.91
CA LEU A 19 -14.24 -1.66 13.00
C LEU A 19 -13.55 -1.56 11.64
N GLY A 20 -13.62 -2.62 10.83
CA GLY A 20 -13.05 -2.68 9.49
C GLY A 20 -13.36 -3.99 8.81
N SER A 21 -13.30 -3.98 7.47
CA SER A 21 -13.49 -5.16 6.63
C SER A 21 -12.42 -5.17 5.55
N GLY A 22 -11.90 -6.35 5.19
CA GLY A 22 -10.83 -6.49 4.20
C GLY A 22 -10.75 -7.89 3.60
N GLY A 23 -9.77 -8.12 2.75
CA GLY A 23 -9.61 -9.38 2.01
C GLY A 23 -9.47 -10.64 2.87
N MET A 24 -9.07 -10.52 4.14
CA MET A 24 -8.91 -11.65 5.06
C MET A 24 -10.10 -11.86 5.99
N GLY A 25 -11.04 -10.91 6.07
CA GLY A 25 -12.18 -10.98 6.97
C GLY A 25 -12.61 -9.64 7.52
N SER A 26 -13.42 -9.65 8.56
CA SER A 26 -13.96 -8.45 9.20
C SER A 26 -13.57 -8.37 10.67
N VAL A 27 -13.37 -7.15 11.17
CA VAL A 27 -13.05 -6.85 12.57
C VAL A 27 -14.20 -6.09 13.19
N TYR A 28 -14.64 -6.52 14.37
CA TYR A 28 -15.77 -5.96 15.10
C TYR A 28 -15.34 -5.47 16.48
N ALA A 29 -15.91 -4.37 16.96
CA ALA A 29 -15.97 -4.10 18.38
C ALA A 29 -17.04 -5.00 18.96
N ALA A 30 -16.71 -5.80 19.97
CA ALA A 30 -17.63 -6.74 20.58
C ALA A 30 -17.48 -6.76 22.10
N ARG A 31 -18.57 -7.05 22.81
CA ARG A 31 -18.52 -7.29 24.27
C ARG A 31 -18.04 -8.70 24.55
N HIS A 32 -17.10 -8.79 25.46
CA HIS A 32 -16.60 -10.06 25.92
C HIS A 32 -17.73 -10.84 26.65
N PRO A 33 -17.88 -12.15 26.40
CA PRO A 33 -19.02 -12.92 26.93
C PRO A 33 -19.09 -12.99 28.46
N ARG A 34 -17.95 -12.88 29.15
CA ARG A 34 -17.86 -13.07 30.61
C ARG A 34 -17.28 -11.87 31.36
N LEU A 35 -16.58 -10.98 30.67
CA LEU A 35 -15.90 -9.84 31.30
C LEU A 35 -16.53 -8.52 30.84
N PRO A 36 -16.67 -7.51 31.70
CA PRO A 36 -17.30 -6.24 31.36
C PRO A 36 -16.33 -5.33 30.55
N ARG A 37 -15.86 -5.81 29.38
CA ARG A 37 -14.95 -5.06 28.51
C ARG A 37 -15.29 -5.25 27.03
N LEU A 38 -14.87 -4.28 26.23
CA LEU A 38 -14.84 -4.40 24.78
C LEU A 38 -13.57 -5.13 24.33
N VAL A 39 -13.70 -5.89 23.26
CA VAL A 39 -12.62 -6.54 22.52
C VAL A 39 -12.75 -6.21 21.04
N ALA A 40 -11.65 -6.26 20.30
CA ALA A 40 -11.68 -6.33 18.85
C ALA A 40 -11.77 -7.81 18.46
N LEU A 41 -12.86 -8.19 17.78
CA LEU A 41 -13.10 -9.56 17.33
C LEU A 41 -12.86 -9.63 15.83
N LYS A 42 -11.79 -10.27 15.41
CA LYS A 42 -11.46 -10.52 14.00
C LYS A 42 -12.02 -11.86 13.57
N LEU A 43 -12.87 -11.86 12.54
CA LEU A 43 -13.43 -13.05 11.91
C LEU A 43 -12.77 -13.24 10.55
N LEU A 44 -12.17 -14.39 10.32
CA LEU A 44 -11.58 -14.73 9.03
C LEU A 44 -12.64 -15.25 8.05
N HIS A 45 -12.40 -15.09 6.75
CA HIS A 45 -13.28 -15.66 5.74
C HIS A 45 -13.41 -17.18 5.91
N SER A 46 -14.61 -17.72 5.72
CA SER A 46 -14.89 -19.16 5.88
C SER A 46 -14.08 -20.04 4.93
N SER A 47 -13.66 -19.50 3.76
CA SER A 47 -12.77 -20.19 2.84
C SER A 47 -11.45 -20.61 3.48
N PHE A 48 -10.92 -19.82 4.40
CA PHE A 48 -9.69 -20.15 5.12
C PHE A 48 -9.87 -21.26 6.15
N ALA A 49 -11.04 -21.37 6.76
CA ALA A 49 -11.33 -22.41 7.75
C ALA A 49 -11.46 -23.80 7.13
N ALA A 50 -11.73 -23.88 5.83
CA ALA A 50 -11.88 -25.14 5.09
C ALA A 50 -10.54 -25.82 4.79
N ASP A 51 -9.41 -25.09 4.79
CA ASP A 51 -8.08 -25.65 4.58
C ASP A 51 -7.43 -26.09 5.92
N PRO A 52 -7.17 -27.40 6.12
CA PRO A 52 -6.55 -27.90 7.35
C PRO A 52 -5.13 -27.36 7.57
N LEU A 53 -4.37 -27.11 6.50
CA LEU A 53 -3.02 -26.56 6.60
C LEU A 53 -3.07 -25.11 7.07
N PHE A 54 -4.05 -24.37 6.57
CA PHE A 54 -4.29 -23.00 7.02
C PHE A 54 -4.65 -22.99 8.51
N ARG A 55 -5.62 -23.80 8.91
CA ARG A 55 -6.04 -23.87 10.31
C ARG A 55 -4.87 -24.17 11.25
N GLY A 56 -4.05 -25.19 10.93
CA GLY A 56 -2.91 -25.57 11.79
C GLY A 56 -1.86 -24.45 11.91
N ARG A 57 -1.61 -23.68 10.84
CA ARG A 57 -0.72 -22.51 10.89
C ARG A 57 -1.32 -21.36 11.67
N PHE A 58 -2.58 -21.03 11.42
CA PHE A 58 -3.33 -20.02 12.17
C PHE A 58 -3.29 -20.28 13.68
N GLU A 59 -3.58 -21.52 14.11
CA GLU A 59 -3.57 -21.90 15.52
C GLU A 59 -2.17 -21.71 16.13
N ARG A 60 -1.12 -22.12 15.42
CA ARG A 60 0.26 -22.00 15.86
C ARG A 60 0.74 -20.55 15.93
N GLU A 61 0.48 -19.76 14.90
CA GLU A 61 0.91 -18.34 14.88
C GLU A 61 0.12 -17.51 15.89
N ALA A 62 -1.21 -17.76 16.04
CA ALA A 62 -2.01 -17.12 17.07
C ALA A 62 -1.57 -17.54 18.49
N GLU A 63 -1.07 -18.76 18.68
CA GLU A 63 -0.47 -19.18 19.96
C GLU A 63 0.83 -18.41 20.26
N LEU A 64 1.72 -18.29 19.29
CA LEU A 64 2.96 -17.53 19.45
C LEU A 64 2.68 -16.05 19.72
N ALA A 65 1.78 -15.44 18.95
CA ALA A 65 1.40 -14.05 19.14
C ALA A 65 0.69 -13.81 20.49
N GLY A 66 -0.09 -14.79 20.98
CA GLY A 66 -0.74 -14.73 22.29
C GLY A 66 0.23 -14.79 23.48
N ARG A 67 1.47 -15.21 23.28
CA ARG A 67 2.52 -15.20 24.31
C ARG A 67 3.28 -13.87 24.39
N LEU A 68 3.09 -12.98 23.41
CA LEU A 68 3.77 -11.70 23.40
C LEU A 68 3.10 -10.76 24.43
N ASP A 69 3.88 -10.29 25.38
CA ASP A 69 3.49 -9.25 26.35
C ASP A 69 4.42 -8.06 26.19
N HIS A 70 3.91 -7.00 25.54
CA HIS A 70 4.69 -5.80 25.24
C HIS A 70 3.77 -4.58 25.14
N PRO A 71 4.15 -3.41 25.68
CA PRO A 71 3.30 -2.22 25.72
C PRO A 71 2.92 -1.68 24.33
N ASN A 72 3.67 -2.02 23.29
CA ASN A 72 3.44 -1.61 21.91
C ASN A 72 2.91 -2.75 21.01
N ILE A 73 2.42 -3.84 21.59
CA ILE A 73 1.77 -4.93 20.87
C ILE A 73 0.31 -5.06 21.34
N VAL A 74 -0.61 -5.20 20.41
CA VAL A 74 -2.03 -5.49 20.73
C VAL A 74 -2.12 -6.91 21.32
N ALA A 75 -2.58 -7.00 22.57
CA ALA A 75 -2.69 -8.29 23.26
C ALA A 75 -3.79 -9.16 22.63
N ILE A 76 -3.49 -10.42 22.37
CA ILE A 76 -4.47 -11.46 22.01
C ILE A 76 -5.07 -12.03 23.30
N HIS A 77 -6.39 -12.05 23.36
CA HIS A 77 -7.11 -12.50 24.54
C HIS A 77 -7.63 -13.93 24.41
N ASP A 78 -8.05 -14.29 23.19
CA ASP A 78 -8.61 -15.61 22.92
C ASP A 78 -8.66 -15.87 21.41
N ARG A 79 -8.80 -17.14 21.02
CA ARG A 79 -8.96 -17.57 19.63
C ARG A 79 -9.83 -18.81 19.56
N GLY A 80 -10.40 -19.07 18.40
CA GLY A 80 -11.19 -20.27 18.21
C GLY A 80 -11.79 -20.42 16.83
N SER A 81 -12.69 -21.38 16.74
CA SER A 81 -13.50 -21.64 15.57
C SER A 81 -14.96 -21.76 15.99
N ALA A 82 -15.86 -21.09 15.29
CA ALA A 82 -17.30 -21.18 15.49
C ALA A 82 -17.98 -21.02 14.11
N ASP A 83 -19.05 -21.78 13.88
CA ASP A 83 -19.84 -21.74 12.65
C ASP A 83 -18.99 -21.85 11.36
N GLY A 84 -17.92 -22.67 11.40
CA GLY A 84 -17.00 -22.83 10.27
C GLY A 84 -16.12 -21.62 9.98
N GLN A 85 -16.01 -20.68 10.92
CA GLN A 85 -15.11 -19.51 10.81
C GLN A 85 -14.07 -19.52 11.93
N LEU A 86 -12.85 -19.13 11.59
CA LEU A 86 -11.78 -18.86 12.55
C LEU A 86 -11.92 -17.44 13.08
N TRP A 87 -11.64 -17.24 14.36
CA TRP A 87 -11.72 -15.94 15.00
C TRP A 87 -10.60 -15.71 16.00
N ILE A 88 -10.25 -14.43 16.19
CA ILE A 88 -9.32 -13.96 17.23
C ILE A 88 -10.00 -12.82 17.99
N ALA A 89 -10.04 -12.91 19.31
CA ALA A 89 -10.41 -11.81 20.20
C ALA A 89 -9.13 -11.14 20.72
N MET A 90 -9.03 -9.85 20.52
CA MET A 90 -7.83 -9.07 20.88
C MET A 90 -8.22 -7.79 21.63
N GLN A 91 -7.23 -7.12 22.19
CA GLN A 91 -7.40 -5.84 22.85
C GLN A 91 -8.10 -4.84 21.93
N TYR A 92 -9.19 -4.25 22.41
CA TYR A 92 -9.80 -3.11 21.75
C TYR A 92 -8.99 -1.84 22.04
N VAL A 93 -8.59 -1.14 21.00
CA VAL A 93 -7.85 0.13 21.08
C VAL A 93 -8.78 1.25 20.62
N ALA A 94 -9.15 2.14 21.54
CA ALA A 94 -9.90 3.34 21.19
C ALA A 94 -8.95 4.37 20.57
N GLY A 95 -9.23 4.80 19.34
CA GLY A 95 -8.39 5.71 18.57
C GLY A 95 -8.49 5.45 17.06
N SER A 96 -7.42 5.77 16.35
CA SER A 96 -7.28 5.58 14.91
C SER A 96 -6.06 4.70 14.60
N ASP A 97 -5.73 4.55 13.35
CA ASP A 97 -4.46 3.98 12.89
C ASP A 97 -3.55 5.06 12.25
N ALA A 98 -2.31 4.69 11.94
CA ALA A 98 -1.36 5.63 11.35
C ALA A 98 -1.67 5.94 9.87
N ASP A 99 -2.43 5.09 9.17
CA ASP A 99 -2.89 5.37 7.81
C ASP A 99 -3.95 6.47 7.82
N THR A 100 -4.90 6.39 8.75
CA THR A 100 -5.87 7.46 9.01
C THR A 100 -5.18 8.78 9.39
N ALA A 101 -4.10 8.71 10.18
CA ALA A 101 -3.35 9.91 10.56
C ALA A 101 -2.66 10.60 9.37
N LEU A 102 -2.33 9.86 8.31
CA LEU A 102 -1.74 10.37 7.07
C LEU A 102 -2.76 11.10 6.16
N TRP A 103 -4.06 10.98 6.39
CA TRP A 103 -5.05 11.68 5.58
C TRP A 103 -4.93 13.20 5.66
N ALA A 104 -4.43 13.71 6.78
CA ALA A 104 -4.13 15.14 6.95
C ALA A 104 -2.78 15.55 6.29
N GLY A 105 -2.08 14.63 5.63
CA GLY A 105 -0.77 14.84 5.04
C GLY A 105 0.38 14.23 5.86
N PRO A 106 1.64 14.57 5.51
CA PRO A 106 2.83 14.10 6.20
C PRO A 106 2.80 14.43 7.69
N LEU A 107 3.25 13.51 8.53
CA LEU A 107 3.29 13.74 9.97
C LEU A 107 4.47 14.65 10.37
N PRO A 108 4.34 15.38 11.51
CA PRO A 108 5.49 16.00 12.17
C PRO A 108 6.59 14.96 12.42
N VAL A 109 7.85 15.36 12.25
CA VAL A 109 9.01 14.45 12.30
C VAL A 109 9.07 13.69 13.64
N GLU A 110 8.88 14.40 14.75
CA GLU A 110 8.90 13.83 16.10
C GLU A 110 7.81 12.78 16.30
N ARG A 111 6.60 13.03 15.74
CA ARG A 111 5.48 12.09 15.80
C ARG A 111 5.75 10.85 14.94
N ALA A 112 6.28 11.03 13.72
CA ALA A 112 6.64 9.92 12.83
C ALA A 112 7.71 9.02 13.46
N LEU A 113 8.75 9.63 14.08
CA LEU A 113 9.79 8.88 14.79
C LEU A 113 9.27 8.19 16.05
N HIS A 114 8.37 8.83 16.82
CA HIS A 114 7.76 8.19 17.96
C HIS A 114 6.99 6.93 17.56
N ILE A 115 6.18 7.02 16.52
CA ILE A 115 5.45 5.87 15.96
C ILE A 115 6.42 4.78 15.51
N ALA A 116 7.45 5.15 14.73
CA ALA A 116 8.44 4.19 14.24
C ALA A 116 9.21 3.50 15.36
N ARG A 117 9.59 4.23 16.43
CA ARG A 117 10.30 3.68 17.58
C ARG A 117 9.45 2.66 18.34
N CYS A 118 8.22 3.02 18.69
CA CYS A 118 7.32 2.09 19.36
C CYS A 118 7.04 0.82 18.52
N THR A 119 6.94 0.99 17.20
CA THR A 119 6.76 -0.12 16.27
C THR A 119 8.03 -0.97 16.16
N ALA A 120 9.22 -0.35 16.16
CA ALA A 120 10.49 -1.06 16.15
C ALA A 120 10.69 -1.90 17.43
N ASP A 121 10.38 -1.34 18.60
CA ASP A 121 10.46 -2.05 19.88
C ASP A 121 9.51 -3.26 19.89
N ALA A 122 8.29 -3.11 19.35
CA ALA A 122 7.33 -4.21 19.20
C ALA A 122 7.84 -5.32 18.26
N LEU A 123 8.41 -4.93 17.11
CA LEU A 123 8.94 -5.87 16.13
C LEU A 123 10.14 -6.63 16.67
N ASP A 124 11.12 -5.95 17.26
CA ASP A 124 12.31 -6.59 17.80
C ASP A 124 11.96 -7.55 18.97
N HIS A 125 10.96 -7.20 19.78
CA HIS A 125 10.42 -8.11 20.81
C HIS A 125 9.80 -9.38 20.18
N ALA A 126 8.98 -9.25 19.13
CA ALA A 126 8.38 -10.38 18.43
C ALA A 126 9.46 -11.25 17.73
N HIS A 127 10.47 -10.62 17.13
CA HIS A 127 11.59 -11.30 16.47
C HIS A 127 12.39 -12.14 17.46
N ALA A 128 12.62 -11.63 18.66
CA ALA A 128 13.29 -12.38 19.74
C ALA A 128 12.48 -13.62 20.17
N ALA A 129 11.14 -13.57 20.02
CA ALA A 129 10.25 -14.73 20.26
C ALA A 129 10.10 -15.64 19.02
N GLY A 130 10.83 -15.38 17.93
CA GLY A 130 10.78 -16.15 16.69
C GLY A 130 9.55 -15.89 15.81
N LEU A 131 8.83 -14.78 16.02
CA LEU A 131 7.66 -14.39 15.25
C LEU A 131 7.98 -13.21 14.34
N LEU A 132 7.70 -13.34 13.04
CA LEU A 132 7.76 -12.26 12.05
C LEU A 132 6.38 -11.65 11.84
N HIS A 133 6.33 -10.34 11.60
CA HIS A 133 5.06 -9.63 11.35
C HIS A 133 4.58 -9.77 9.90
N ARG A 134 5.46 -9.67 8.92
CA ARG A 134 5.22 -9.85 7.46
C ARG A 134 4.25 -8.86 6.82
N ASP A 135 3.62 -7.94 7.57
CA ASP A 135 2.66 -6.96 7.06
C ASP A 135 2.76 -5.61 7.79
N VAL A 136 3.97 -5.12 8.01
CA VAL A 136 4.19 -3.81 8.66
C VAL A 136 3.77 -2.71 7.69
N LYS A 137 2.72 -1.95 8.07
CA LYS A 137 2.18 -0.82 7.30
C LYS A 137 1.43 0.13 8.22
N PRO A 138 1.15 1.39 7.82
CA PRO A 138 0.46 2.36 8.64
C PRO A 138 -0.89 1.87 9.19
N ALA A 139 -1.70 1.17 8.39
CA ALA A 139 -3.00 0.65 8.80
C ALA A 139 -2.95 -0.40 9.94
N ASN A 140 -1.79 -1.05 10.15
CA ASN A 140 -1.58 -2.02 11.22
C ASN A 140 -0.92 -1.41 12.48
N ILE A 141 -0.75 -0.09 12.53
CA ILE A 141 -0.19 0.64 13.67
C ILE A 141 -1.30 1.48 14.29
N LEU A 142 -1.85 1.02 15.40
CA LEU A 142 -2.94 1.69 16.09
C LEU A 142 -2.41 2.80 16.98
N LEU A 143 -3.09 3.93 16.92
CA LEU A 143 -2.80 5.14 17.67
C LEU A 143 -3.93 5.36 18.67
N ARG A 144 -3.69 5.02 19.94
CA ARG A 144 -4.68 5.24 20.99
C ARG A 144 -4.83 6.72 21.28
N GLU A 145 -6.06 7.16 21.46
CA GLU A 145 -6.32 8.52 21.97
C GLU A 145 -5.65 8.70 23.34
N PRO A 146 -4.88 9.79 23.53
CA PRO A 146 -4.25 10.07 24.82
C PRO A 146 -5.32 10.28 25.89
N ALA A 147 -5.14 9.65 27.04
CA ALA A 147 -5.99 9.95 28.20
C ALA A 147 -5.74 11.39 28.68
N PRO A 148 -6.73 12.06 29.31
CA PRO A 148 -6.54 13.39 29.87
C PRO A 148 -5.31 13.44 30.77
N GLY A 149 -4.37 14.36 30.48
CA GLY A 149 -3.11 14.53 31.25
C GLY A 149 -1.94 13.65 30.80
N VAL A 150 -2.11 12.79 29.77
CA VAL A 150 -1.03 12.00 29.17
C VAL A 150 -0.58 12.67 27.89
N SER A 151 0.68 13.12 27.84
CA SER A 151 1.22 13.85 26.69
C SER A 151 1.68 12.96 25.54
N ALA A 152 1.99 11.69 25.78
CA ALA A 152 2.49 10.77 24.77
C ALA A 152 1.37 9.87 24.23
N GLN A 153 1.16 9.88 22.90
CA GLN A 153 0.26 8.97 22.22
C GLN A 153 0.76 7.53 22.33
N GLN A 154 -0.06 6.61 22.82
CA GLN A 154 0.29 5.19 22.83
C GLN A 154 0.14 4.60 21.44
N VAL A 155 1.19 3.89 21.01
CA VAL A 155 1.29 3.23 19.71
C VAL A 155 1.27 1.72 19.92
N LEU A 156 0.42 0.99 19.20
CA LEU A 156 0.31 -0.46 19.30
C LEU A 156 0.32 -1.10 17.91
N LEU A 157 1.19 -2.07 17.71
CA LEU A 157 1.25 -2.89 16.50
C LEU A 157 0.22 -4.02 16.60
N THR A 158 -0.57 -4.20 15.55
CA THR A 158 -1.62 -5.23 15.44
C THR A 158 -1.45 -6.07 14.20
N ASP A 159 -2.21 -7.16 14.09
CA ASP A 159 -2.28 -8.00 12.89
C ASP A 159 -0.93 -8.63 12.51
N PHE A 160 -0.21 -9.21 13.48
CA PHE A 160 0.88 -10.13 13.18
C PHE A 160 0.40 -11.15 12.16
N GLY A 161 1.14 -11.32 11.07
CA GLY A 161 0.75 -11.97 9.81
C GLY A 161 0.21 -13.41 9.87
N ILE A 162 -0.63 -13.68 10.89
CA ILE A 162 -1.25 -14.97 11.22
C ILE A 162 -1.96 -15.59 10.00
N ALA A 163 -2.39 -14.78 9.05
CA ALA A 163 -3.07 -15.23 7.84
C ALA A 163 -2.20 -15.20 6.57
N LYS A 164 -1.05 -14.49 6.58
CA LYS A 164 -0.21 -14.28 5.38
C LYS A 164 0.80 -15.39 5.09
N ALA A 165 1.12 -16.22 6.06
CA ALA A 165 2.06 -17.35 5.88
C ALA A 165 1.62 -18.36 4.80
N ILE A 166 0.49 -18.15 4.14
CA ILE A 166 -0.17 -19.15 3.28
C ILE A 166 -0.43 -18.63 1.87
N ASP A 167 -0.61 -17.30 1.71
CA ASP A 167 -1.14 -16.74 0.47
C ASP A 167 -0.10 -16.26 -0.54
N GLU A 168 1.17 -16.59 -0.40
CA GLU A 168 2.19 -16.23 -1.40
C GLU A 168 1.87 -16.79 -2.80
N ALA A 169 1.06 -17.86 -2.90
CA ALA A 169 0.66 -18.46 -4.18
C ALA A 169 -0.78 -18.10 -4.64
N THR A 170 -1.68 -17.72 -3.72
CA THR A 170 -3.13 -17.55 -4.01
C THR A 170 -3.58 -16.09 -4.03
N ALA A 171 -2.80 -15.16 -3.45
CA ALA A 171 -3.13 -13.72 -3.37
C ALA A 171 -3.08 -12.97 -4.71
N LEU A 172 -2.64 -13.60 -5.79
CA LEU A 172 -2.52 -13.01 -7.13
C LEU A 172 -3.87 -12.70 -7.80
N THR A 173 -5.00 -13.02 -7.18
CA THR A 173 -6.32 -12.95 -7.85
C THR A 173 -7.29 -11.87 -7.36
N GLN A 174 -6.97 -11.06 -6.33
CA GLN A 174 -7.83 -9.96 -5.87
C GLN A 174 -7.13 -8.60 -5.99
N THR A 175 -7.40 -7.90 -7.07
CA THR A 175 -6.61 -6.80 -7.64
C THR A 175 -6.51 -5.49 -6.82
N GLY A 176 -7.41 -5.14 -5.93
CA GLY A 176 -7.38 -3.83 -5.23
C GLY A 176 -6.66 -3.87 -3.87
N SER A 177 -6.96 -4.86 -3.03
CA SER A 177 -6.36 -5.04 -1.70
C SER A 177 -4.88 -5.44 -1.77
N LEU A 178 -4.48 -6.14 -2.84
CA LEU A 178 -3.11 -6.59 -3.08
C LEU A 178 -2.14 -5.41 -3.26
N VAL A 179 -2.48 -4.42 -4.09
CA VAL A 179 -1.61 -3.26 -4.37
C VAL A 179 -1.33 -2.46 -3.09
N ALA A 180 -2.32 -2.28 -2.22
CA ALA A 180 -2.15 -1.55 -0.95
C ALA A 180 -1.14 -2.23 -0.02
N THR A 181 -1.12 -3.56 0.00
CA THR A 181 -0.18 -4.35 0.79
C THR A 181 1.22 -4.39 0.18
N LEU A 182 1.33 -4.48 -1.16
CA LEU A 182 2.61 -4.53 -1.87
C LEU A 182 3.45 -3.27 -1.71
N ARG A 183 2.86 -2.12 -1.36
CA ARG A 183 3.57 -0.83 -1.15
C ARG A 183 4.65 -0.88 -0.07
N TYR A 184 4.60 -1.86 0.83
CA TYR A 184 5.50 -2.00 1.96
C TYR A 184 6.24 -3.34 1.96
N ALA A 185 5.96 -4.21 0.97
CA ALA A 185 6.53 -5.56 0.92
C ALA A 185 8.03 -5.53 0.65
N ALA A 186 8.77 -6.34 1.39
CA ALA A 186 10.21 -6.47 1.19
C ALA A 186 10.54 -7.20 -0.13
N PRO A 187 11.67 -6.89 -0.80
CA PRO A 187 12.09 -7.55 -2.04
C PRO A 187 12.09 -9.09 -1.93
N GLU A 188 12.62 -9.64 -0.85
CA GLU A 188 12.66 -11.08 -0.60
C GLU A 188 11.27 -11.70 -0.44
N GLN A 189 10.29 -10.94 0.06
CA GLN A 189 8.90 -11.38 0.14
C GLN A 189 8.26 -11.47 -1.25
N LEU A 190 8.59 -10.51 -2.13
CA LEU A 190 8.08 -10.47 -3.50
C LEU A 190 8.75 -11.49 -4.41
N ASP A 191 9.97 -11.90 -4.08
CA ASP A 191 10.81 -12.84 -4.84
C ASP A 191 10.74 -14.27 -4.26
N GLY A 192 9.88 -14.52 -3.26
CA GLY A 192 9.69 -15.86 -2.65
C GLY A 192 10.93 -16.39 -1.94
N ARG A 193 11.87 -15.51 -1.53
CA ARG A 193 13.05 -15.88 -0.75
C ARG A 193 12.73 -16.00 0.74
N PRO A 194 13.55 -16.70 1.54
CA PRO A 194 13.34 -16.82 2.98
C PRO A 194 13.23 -15.46 3.66
N LEU A 195 12.18 -15.29 4.46
CA LEU A 195 11.93 -14.08 5.24
C LEU A 195 12.65 -14.12 6.58
N GLY A 196 13.01 -12.94 7.09
CA GLY A 196 13.64 -12.77 8.38
C GLY A 196 13.30 -11.41 9.02
N PRO A 197 13.84 -11.10 10.21
CA PRO A 197 13.62 -9.82 10.89
C PRO A 197 13.89 -8.58 10.02
N ARG A 198 14.84 -8.68 9.10
CA ARG A 198 15.17 -7.62 8.16
C ARG A 198 14.12 -7.37 7.08
N SER A 199 13.20 -8.33 6.85
CA SER A 199 12.04 -8.11 5.98
C SER A 199 11.05 -7.14 6.64
N ASP A 200 10.74 -7.31 7.92
CA ASP A 200 9.90 -6.38 8.68
C ASP A 200 10.57 -5.01 8.84
N GLN A 201 11.91 -4.97 9.00
CA GLN A 201 12.67 -3.72 9.03
C GLN A 201 12.51 -2.93 7.71
N TYR A 202 12.55 -3.60 6.55
CA TYR A 202 12.30 -2.96 5.26
C TYR A 202 10.88 -2.36 5.21
N SER A 203 9.88 -3.12 5.63
CA SER A 203 8.49 -2.67 5.67
C SER A 203 8.29 -1.51 6.65
N LEU A 204 8.99 -1.51 7.79
CA LEU A 204 9.02 -0.38 8.73
C LEU A 204 9.70 0.85 8.12
N ALA A 205 10.78 0.67 7.35
CA ALA A 205 11.41 1.77 6.62
C ALA A 205 10.49 2.38 5.56
N CYS A 206 9.75 1.56 4.81
CA CYS A 206 8.71 2.04 3.89
C CYS A 206 7.61 2.82 4.64
N THR A 207 7.21 2.32 5.80
CA THR A 207 6.22 2.96 6.67
C THR A 207 6.73 4.31 7.18
N LEU A 208 7.94 4.39 7.72
CA LEU A 208 8.52 5.65 8.20
C LEU A 208 8.69 6.66 7.06
N PHE A 209 9.12 6.20 5.88
CA PHE A 209 9.18 7.05 4.69
C PHE A 209 7.81 7.64 4.37
N HIS A 210 6.75 6.83 4.39
CA HIS A 210 5.38 7.27 4.16
C HIS A 210 4.91 8.26 5.24
N LEU A 211 5.15 7.98 6.51
CA LEU A 211 4.79 8.90 7.61
C LEU A 211 5.45 10.28 7.46
N LEU A 212 6.69 10.32 6.99
CA LEU A 212 7.45 11.56 6.81
C LEU A 212 7.06 12.34 5.55
N THR A 213 6.71 11.68 4.46
CA THR A 213 6.54 12.30 3.13
C THR A 213 5.10 12.36 2.65
N GLY A 214 4.17 11.64 3.31
CA GLY A 214 2.78 11.50 2.87
C GLY A 214 2.59 10.49 1.73
N GLN A 215 3.67 9.81 1.27
CA GLN A 215 3.59 8.77 0.25
C GLN A 215 4.64 7.67 0.47
N PRO A 216 4.37 6.41 0.08
CA PRO A 216 5.35 5.34 0.20
C PRO A 216 6.54 5.55 -0.74
N PRO A 217 7.71 4.90 -0.50
CA PRO A 217 8.91 5.09 -1.31
C PRO A 217 8.72 4.71 -2.79
N TYR A 218 7.81 3.77 -3.05
CA TYR A 218 7.47 3.38 -4.42
C TYR A 218 5.97 3.46 -4.61
N THR A 219 5.56 4.13 -5.69
CA THR A 219 4.18 4.24 -6.15
C THR A 219 4.12 3.73 -7.58
N ALA A 220 3.14 2.89 -7.88
CA ALA A 220 2.92 2.40 -9.21
C ALA A 220 1.42 2.10 -9.42
N THR A 221 1.00 2.14 -10.67
CA THR A 221 -0.39 1.94 -11.08
C THR A 221 -0.78 0.48 -11.21
N SER A 222 0.20 -0.43 -11.26
CA SER A 222 -0.04 -1.88 -11.33
C SER A 222 0.82 -2.64 -10.31
N ALA A 223 0.33 -3.81 -9.89
CA ALA A 223 1.06 -4.70 -8.98
C ALA A 223 2.43 -5.08 -9.53
N GLY A 224 2.52 -5.44 -10.83
CA GLY A 224 3.78 -5.80 -11.47
C GLY A 224 4.81 -4.67 -11.50
N ALA A 225 4.37 -3.42 -11.79
CA ALA A 225 5.26 -2.26 -11.77
C ALA A 225 5.74 -1.94 -10.33
N LEU A 226 4.86 -2.11 -9.33
CA LEU A 226 5.22 -1.92 -7.92
C LEU A 226 6.20 -2.99 -7.44
N ILE A 227 5.98 -4.26 -7.80
CA ILE A 227 6.92 -5.36 -7.54
C ILE A 227 8.28 -5.03 -8.19
N GLY A 228 8.29 -4.65 -9.47
CA GLY A 228 9.51 -4.24 -10.17
C GLY A 228 10.25 -3.09 -9.49
N ALA A 229 9.51 -2.11 -8.95
CA ALA A 229 10.09 -0.99 -8.22
C ALA A 229 10.77 -1.43 -6.92
N HIS A 230 10.11 -2.28 -6.12
CA HIS A 230 10.71 -2.84 -4.90
C HIS A 230 11.95 -3.69 -5.19
N LEU A 231 11.95 -4.47 -6.28
CA LEU A 231 13.05 -5.34 -6.63
C LEU A 231 14.25 -4.59 -7.24
N MET A 232 14.00 -3.61 -8.13
CA MET A 232 15.04 -3.09 -9.03
C MET A 232 15.26 -1.58 -8.97
N HIS A 233 14.23 -0.77 -8.63
CA HIS A 233 14.41 0.69 -8.67
C HIS A 233 15.31 1.18 -7.53
N PRO A 234 16.10 2.24 -7.76
CA PRO A 234 16.90 2.87 -6.73
C PRO A 234 16.00 3.39 -5.60
N VAL A 235 16.56 3.45 -4.40
CA VAL A 235 15.85 4.01 -3.24
C VAL A 235 15.66 5.51 -3.46
N PRO A 236 14.41 6.04 -3.39
CA PRO A 236 14.18 7.46 -3.56
C PRO A 236 14.76 8.26 -2.38
N ARG A 237 15.23 9.47 -2.68
CA ARG A 237 15.71 10.37 -1.63
C ARG A 237 14.54 10.95 -0.87
N VAL A 238 14.52 10.78 0.46
CA VAL A 238 13.46 11.36 1.29
C VAL A 238 13.50 12.89 1.27
N THR A 239 14.71 13.47 1.15
CA THR A 239 14.91 14.92 1.05
C THR A 239 14.36 15.54 -0.24
N ALA A 240 14.16 14.76 -1.29
CA ALA A 240 13.52 15.25 -2.51
C ALA A 240 12.02 15.53 -2.30
N LEU A 241 11.37 14.83 -1.39
CA LEU A 241 9.96 14.99 -1.05
C LEU A 241 9.74 15.83 0.23
N ARG A 242 10.75 15.85 1.10
CA ARG A 242 10.76 16.56 2.37
C ARG A 242 12.09 17.32 2.54
N PRO A 243 12.23 18.49 1.90
CA PRO A 243 13.52 19.24 1.86
C PRO A 243 13.98 19.79 3.21
N ASP A 244 13.10 19.87 4.19
CA ASP A 244 13.40 20.27 5.58
C ASP A 244 14.17 19.19 6.36
N LEU A 245 14.25 17.96 5.85
CA LEU A 245 15.02 16.90 6.48
C LEU A 245 16.53 17.01 6.14
N PRO A 246 17.40 16.67 7.09
CA PRO A 246 18.85 16.64 6.85
C PRO A 246 19.21 15.62 5.75
N PRO A 247 20.21 15.91 4.88
CA PRO A 247 20.69 14.98 3.85
C PRO A 247 21.12 13.61 4.38
N ALA A 248 21.52 13.54 5.65
CA ALA A 248 21.84 12.30 6.36
C ALA A 248 20.71 11.28 6.37
N MET A 249 19.47 11.73 6.32
CA MET A 249 18.29 10.85 6.25
C MET A 249 18.24 10.04 4.96
N ASP A 250 18.74 10.60 3.84
CA ASP A 250 18.82 9.84 2.58
C ASP A 250 19.71 8.61 2.71
N ALA A 251 20.84 8.73 3.44
CA ALA A 251 21.75 7.61 3.68
C ALA A 251 21.11 6.52 4.58
N VAL A 252 20.34 6.92 5.58
CA VAL A 252 19.60 5.98 6.44
C VAL A 252 18.59 5.19 5.61
N PHE A 253 17.76 5.87 4.79
CA PHE A 253 16.79 5.18 3.94
C PHE A 253 17.45 4.33 2.86
N ALA A 254 18.55 4.79 2.26
CA ALA A 254 19.32 4.02 1.28
C ALA A 254 19.80 2.68 1.87
N ARG A 255 20.20 2.66 3.14
CA ARG A 255 20.60 1.45 3.86
C ARG A 255 19.40 0.62 4.29
N ALA A 256 18.38 1.22 4.89
CA ALA A 256 17.21 0.51 5.40
C ALA A 256 16.37 -0.15 4.30
N LEU A 257 16.31 0.48 3.10
CA LEU A 257 15.62 -0.01 1.91
C LEU A 257 16.55 -0.72 0.91
N ALA A 258 17.74 -1.17 1.34
CA ALA A 258 18.63 -1.97 0.51
C ALA A 258 17.91 -3.24 0.03
N LYS A 259 18.12 -3.59 -1.25
CA LYS A 259 17.44 -4.74 -1.88
C LYS A 259 17.88 -6.07 -1.27
N ASP A 260 19.17 -6.19 -0.97
CA ASP A 260 19.72 -7.33 -0.22
C ASP A 260 19.54 -7.08 1.28
N PRO A 261 18.85 -7.99 2.01
CA PRO A 261 18.70 -7.89 3.46
C PRO A 261 20.04 -7.84 4.21
N ALA A 262 21.12 -8.41 3.67
CA ALA A 262 22.44 -8.39 4.32
C ALA A 262 23.03 -6.99 4.45
N HIS A 263 22.66 -6.08 3.57
CA HIS A 263 23.13 -4.68 3.55
C HIS A 263 22.30 -3.74 4.43
N ARG A 264 21.18 -4.22 5.02
CA ARG A 264 20.34 -3.43 5.94
C ARG A 264 20.96 -3.35 7.33
N LEU A 265 20.32 -2.62 8.23
CA LEU A 265 20.70 -2.53 9.63
C LEU A 265 20.37 -3.86 10.37
N ALA A 266 20.95 -4.08 11.55
CA ALA A 266 20.83 -5.36 12.24
C ALA A 266 19.45 -5.58 12.88
N SER A 267 18.78 -4.49 13.33
CA SER A 267 17.47 -4.54 13.96
C SER A 267 16.58 -3.36 13.55
N CYS A 268 15.29 -3.42 13.88
CA CYS A 268 14.35 -2.32 13.66
C CYS A 268 14.71 -1.12 14.55
N ALA A 269 15.11 -1.37 15.80
CA ALA A 269 15.53 -0.32 16.73
C ALA A 269 16.80 0.39 16.25
N GLU A 270 17.80 -0.35 15.72
CA GLU A 270 19.00 0.27 15.13
C GLU A 270 18.65 1.19 13.96
N MET A 271 17.72 0.80 13.11
CA MET A 271 17.25 1.64 11.99
C MET A 271 16.64 2.96 12.49
N VAL A 272 15.74 2.91 13.48
CA VAL A 272 15.10 4.11 14.01
C VAL A 272 16.08 4.98 14.79
N ALA A 273 17.03 4.38 15.51
CA ALA A 273 18.11 5.10 16.18
C ALA A 273 19.00 5.85 15.17
N ALA A 274 19.35 5.22 14.04
CA ALA A 274 20.09 5.86 12.96
C ALA A 274 19.32 7.06 12.36
N ALA A 275 18.00 6.92 12.16
CA ALA A 275 17.16 8.02 11.69
C ALA A 275 17.09 9.16 12.70
N SER A 276 16.95 8.87 13.99
CA SER A 276 16.95 9.85 15.07
C SER A 276 18.29 10.60 15.16
N THR A 277 19.40 9.89 15.03
CA THR A 277 20.75 10.48 15.02
C THR A 277 20.94 11.38 13.80
N ALA A 278 20.52 10.97 12.62
CA ALA A 278 20.61 11.75 11.40
C ALA A 278 19.89 13.11 11.51
N LEU A 279 18.77 13.15 12.24
CA LEU A 279 18.03 14.39 12.49
C LEU A 279 18.72 15.34 13.49
N THR A 280 19.40 14.79 14.49
CA THR A 280 20.01 15.60 15.56
C THR A 280 21.41 16.12 15.21
N THR A 281 22.19 15.35 14.47
CA THR A 281 23.59 15.67 14.19
C THR A 281 23.82 16.37 12.84
N GLY A 282 22.86 16.34 11.94
CA GLY A 282 23.03 16.81 10.57
C GLY A 282 24.13 16.06 9.77
N VAL A 283 24.85 15.16 10.45
CA VAL A 283 25.94 14.34 9.90
C VAL A 283 25.48 12.90 9.97
N GLY A 284 25.06 12.34 8.83
CA GLY A 284 24.73 10.92 8.75
C GLY A 284 25.96 10.06 9.05
N PRO A 285 25.79 8.79 9.47
CA PRO A 285 26.91 7.87 9.59
C PRO A 285 27.62 7.81 8.24
N THR A 286 28.85 8.33 8.19
CA THR A 286 29.75 8.19 7.06
C THR A 286 30.11 6.71 6.94
N VAL A 287 29.31 5.95 6.26
CA VAL A 287 29.72 4.63 5.77
C VAL A 287 30.51 4.93 4.49
N PRO A 288 31.79 4.57 4.40
CA PRO A 288 32.51 4.70 3.14
C PRO A 288 31.79 3.79 2.12
N PHE A 289 31.16 4.43 1.15
CA PHE A 289 30.69 3.75 -0.03
C PHE A 289 31.97 3.33 -0.80
N THR A 290 32.46 2.11 -0.56
CA THR A 290 33.39 1.47 -1.48
C THR A 290 32.60 1.19 -2.76
N GLY A 291 32.47 2.21 -3.57
CA GLY A 291 31.99 2.09 -4.93
C GLY A 291 32.89 1.10 -5.66
N ALA A 292 32.33 -0.01 -6.10
CA ALA A 292 32.96 -0.87 -7.06
C ALA A 292 33.30 0.02 -8.29
N THR A 293 34.58 0.31 -8.42
CA THR A 293 35.12 1.02 -9.57
C THR A 293 34.87 0.15 -10.79
N ALA A 294 34.05 0.64 -11.70
CA ALA A 294 33.90 0.02 -13.00
C ALA A 294 35.29 -0.11 -13.67
N PRO A 295 35.63 -1.26 -14.25
CA PRO A 295 36.91 -1.39 -14.95
C PRO A 295 36.92 -0.44 -16.13
N ARG A 296 37.82 0.56 -16.08
CA ARG A 296 38.19 1.37 -17.25
C ARG A 296 38.94 0.46 -18.20
N PHE A 297 38.36 0.22 -19.35
CA PHE A 297 39.11 -0.29 -20.51
C PHE A 297 40.02 0.81 -21.01
N ASP A 298 41.30 0.74 -20.64
CA ASP A 298 42.35 1.56 -21.25
C ASP A 298 42.92 0.80 -22.44
N ARG A 299 42.81 1.41 -23.59
CA ARG A 299 43.38 0.95 -24.86
C ARG A 299 44.62 1.75 -25.08
N SER A 300 45.79 1.20 -24.78
CA SER A 300 47.02 1.57 -25.48
C SER A 300 48.25 0.81 -24.99
N GLY A 301 49.01 0.22 -25.91
CA GLY A 301 50.43 0.12 -25.79
C GLY A 301 51.07 -1.24 -25.61
N ASN A 302 51.26 -1.92 -26.67
CA ASN A 302 52.51 -2.55 -27.19
C ASN A 302 53.73 -2.62 -26.23
N GLY A 303 54.29 -3.84 -26.07
CA GLY A 303 55.64 -3.98 -25.50
C GLY A 303 56.03 -5.41 -25.13
N SER A 304 56.83 -6.00 -25.95
CA SER A 304 57.52 -7.28 -25.90
C SER A 304 58.29 -7.58 -24.61
N GLY A 305 58.43 -8.87 -24.23
CA GLY A 305 59.61 -9.32 -23.46
C GLY A 305 59.41 -10.55 -22.59
N SER A 306 59.75 -11.73 -23.11
CA SER A 306 60.69 -12.76 -22.63
C SER A 306 60.42 -13.55 -21.33
N VAL A 307 60.07 -14.78 -21.53
CA VAL A 307 60.61 -16.13 -21.04
C VAL A 307 61.40 -16.19 -19.73
N ALA A 308 60.94 -17.04 -18.83
CA ALA A 308 61.66 -18.08 -18.03
C ALA A 308 60.65 -18.70 -17.05
N ASP A 309 60.22 -19.89 -17.15
CA ASP A 309 60.71 -21.28 -16.97
C ASP A 309 60.96 -21.64 -15.50
N LEU A 310 60.61 -22.89 -15.17
CA LEU A 310 60.82 -23.76 -14.01
C LEU A 310 59.71 -23.78 -12.94
N GLY A 311 58.90 -24.86 -12.77
CA GLY A 311 59.16 -26.18 -12.35
C GLY A 311 57.93 -26.67 -11.62
N GLY A 312 57.32 -27.78 -12.02
CA GLY A 312 56.42 -28.58 -11.16
C GLY A 312 57.25 -29.54 -10.30
N PRO A 313 56.68 -30.36 -9.49
CA PRO A 313 55.82 -31.48 -9.94
C PRO A 313 54.78 -32.04 -8.95
N ARG A 314 53.85 -32.82 -9.48
CA ARG A 314 53.21 -34.08 -8.97
C ARG A 314 52.59 -34.06 -7.57
N GLY A 315 51.43 -34.61 -7.29
CA GLY A 315 50.61 -35.62 -7.85
C GLY A 315 49.61 -36.05 -6.78
N GLY A 316 48.50 -36.68 -7.15
CA GLY A 316 47.63 -37.34 -6.15
C GLY A 316 46.21 -37.60 -6.66
N SER A 317 46.03 -38.78 -7.15
CA SER A 317 44.80 -39.43 -7.63
C SER A 317 43.76 -39.67 -6.54
N GLY A 318 42.42 -39.56 -6.89
CA GLY A 318 41.39 -40.08 -6.01
C GLY A 318 39.97 -40.02 -6.62
N ARG A 319 39.64 -41.00 -7.46
CA ARG A 319 38.34 -41.64 -7.73
C ARG A 319 37.03 -40.95 -7.36
N SER A 320 36.26 -40.59 -8.36
CA SER A 320 34.94 -41.13 -8.77
C SER A 320 33.93 -41.48 -7.66
N ARG A 321 32.79 -40.74 -7.65
CA ARG A 321 31.46 -41.35 -7.57
C ARG A 321 30.44 -40.50 -8.34
N ARG A 322 29.88 -41.15 -9.36
CA ARG A 322 28.68 -40.68 -10.10
C ARG A 322 27.48 -40.71 -9.17
N GLY A 323 26.63 -39.69 -9.24
CA GLY A 323 25.28 -39.69 -8.70
C GLY A 323 24.42 -38.79 -9.55
N ILE A 324 23.52 -39.41 -10.24
CA ILE A 324 22.52 -38.88 -11.18
C ILE A 324 21.48 -38.06 -10.40
N VAL A 325 21.27 -36.80 -10.72
CA VAL A 325 19.94 -36.17 -10.68
C VAL A 325 19.93 -35.14 -11.81
N GLY A 326 19.28 -35.45 -12.87
CA GLY A 326 18.96 -34.53 -13.96
C GLY A 326 17.48 -34.63 -14.26
N ALA A 327 16.96 -33.58 -14.85
CA ALA A 327 15.63 -33.43 -15.43
C ALA A 327 14.57 -32.83 -14.49
N GLY A 328 14.37 -31.52 -14.62
CA GLY A 328 13.24 -30.78 -14.05
C GLY A 328 13.15 -29.30 -14.42
N ALA A 329 14.10 -28.73 -15.16
CA ALA A 329 14.14 -27.28 -15.42
C ALA A 329 13.95 -26.84 -16.87
N ALA A 330 13.52 -27.71 -17.79
CA ALA A 330 13.44 -27.38 -19.23
C ALA A 330 12.03 -27.11 -19.77
N ALA A 331 10.97 -27.26 -18.97
CA ALA A 331 9.59 -27.12 -19.46
C ALA A 331 8.99 -25.70 -19.29
N GLY A 332 9.57 -24.83 -18.46
CA GLY A 332 9.05 -23.47 -18.20
C GLY A 332 9.47 -22.41 -19.23
N LEU A 333 10.61 -22.60 -19.90
CA LEU A 333 11.16 -21.58 -20.82
C LEU A 333 10.58 -21.64 -22.24
N ALA A 334 10.01 -22.78 -22.63
CA ALA A 334 9.44 -22.96 -23.97
C ALA A 334 8.07 -22.31 -24.17
N ALA A 335 7.29 -22.08 -23.10
CA ALA A 335 5.98 -21.46 -23.18
C ALA A 335 6.05 -19.93 -23.33
N VAL A 336 7.09 -19.28 -22.80
CA VAL A 336 7.25 -17.81 -22.89
C VAL A 336 7.78 -17.39 -24.25
N LEU A 337 8.57 -18.22 -24.93
CA LEU A 337 9.11 -17.92 -26.26
C LEU A 337 8.09 -18.14 -27.37
N ALA A 338 7.07 -18.98 -27.19
CA ALA A 338 6.03 -19.22 -28.20
C ALA A 338 5.04 -18.02 -28.31
N VAL A 339 4.81 -17.25 -27.26
CA VAL A 339 3.93 -16.06 -27.29
C VAL A 339 4.64 -14.85 -27.91
N ALA A 340 5.96 -14.75 -27.78
CA ALA A 340 6.74 -13.68 -28.42
C ALA A 340 6.90 -13.86 -29.92
N ALA A 341 6.88 -15.11 -30.44
CA ALA A 341 7.01 -15.41 -31.89
C ALA A 341 5.73 -15.15 -32.68
N THR A 342 4.56 -15.21 -32.04
CA THR A 342 3.28 -14.97 -32.71
C THR A 342 2.96 -13.49 -32.95
N ILE A 343 3.61 -12.59 -32.20
CA ILE A 343 3.42 -11.12 -32.34
C ILE A 343 4.37 -10.53 -33.43
N ALA A 344 5.44 -11.24 -33.78
CA ALA A 344 6.42 -10.78 -34.78
C ALA A 344 6.05 -11.06 -36.24
N LEU A 345 5.02 -11.87 -36.50
CA LEU A 345 4.67 -12.32 -37.86
C LEU A 345 3.50 -11.57 -38.51
N THR A 346 3.00 -10.48 -37.90
CA THR A 346 1.91 -9.67 -38.46
C THR A 346 2.26 -8.20 -38.61
N ARG A 347 3.45 -7.86 -39.10
CA ARG A 347 3.77 -6.49 -39.51
C ARG A 347 4.22 -6.49 -40.96
N ASP A 348 3.33 -6.04 -41.82
CA ASP A 348 3.63 -5.64 -43.21
C ASP A 348 4.47 -4.36 -43.21
N GLU A 349 5.51 -4.34 -44.01
CA GLU A 349 6.20 -3.12 -44.45
C GLU A 349 5.34 -2.35 -45.46
N PRO A 350 5.47 -1.01 -45.61
CA PRO A 350 6.46 -0.48 -46.50
C PRO A 350 6.93 0.98 -46.27
N GLY A 351 7.96 1.39 -46.93
CA GLY A 351 8.13 2.74 -47.46
C GLY A 351 9.43 3.48 -47.05
N THR A 352 10.38 3.41 -47.93
CA THR A 352 11.58 4.29 -47.99
C THR A 352 11.21 5.78 -48.07
N GLY A 353 11.62 6.56 -47.08
CA GLY A 353 11.56 8.01 -47.11
C GLY A 353 12.80 8.64 -46.46
N THR A 354 13.54 9.37 -47.25
CA THR A 354 14.79 10.08 -46.97
C THR A 354 14.63 11.08 -45.81
N LEU A 355 15.50 11.04 -44.81
CA LEU A 355 15.55 11.99 -43.68
C LEU A 355 16.43 13.20 -44.00
N PRO A 356 16.01 14.43 -43.64
CA PRO A 356 16.87 15.59 -43.56
C PRO A 356 17.64 15.68 -42.22
N PRO A 357 18.71 16.50 -42.09
CA PRO A 357 19.66 16.42 -41.00
C PRO A 357 19.10 16.93 -39.67
N THR A 358 19.38 16.18 -38.60
CA THR A 358 18.94 16.43 -37.23
C THR A 358 19.76 17.53 -36.59
N THR A 359 19.11 18.63 -36.25
CA THR A 359 19.63 19.62 -35.30
C THR A 359 19.29 19.15 -33.89
N THR A 360 20.30 18.88 -33.09
CA THR A 360 20.17 18.46 -31.70
C THR A 360 19.66 19.62 -30.85
N ALA A 361 18.38 19.65 -30.58
CA ALA A 361 17.78 20.48 -29.51
C ALA A 361 17.75 19.70 -28.20
N ALA A 362 18.13 20.34 -27.10
CA ALA A 362 18.08 19.79 -25.75
C ALA A 362 16.65 19.36 -25.41
N PRO A 363 16.44 18.30 -24.59
CA PRO A 363 15.09 17.86 -24.24
C PRO A 363 14.41 18.92 -23.37
N THR A 364 13.47 19.62 -23.94
CA THR A 364 12.51 20.44 -23.20
C THR A 364 11.60 19.47 -22.45
N THR A 365 11.70 19.42 -21.13
CA THR A 365 10.76 18.70 -20.27
C THR A 365 9.40 19.37 -20.44
N THR A 366 8.55 18.80 -21.27
CA THR A 366 7.16 19.23 -21.40
C THR A 366 6.48 18.86 -20.09
N ILE A 367 6.21 19.83 -19.23
CA ILE A 367 5.29 19.67 -18.09
C ILE A 367 3.94 19.39 -18.73
N VAL A 368 3.48 18.14 -18.65
CA VAL A 368 2.13 17.78 -19.10
C VAL A 368 1.16 18.48 -18.15
N ASP A 369 0.46 19.50 -18.65
CA ASP A 369 -0.63 20.18 -17.92
C ASP A 369 -1.80 19.19 -17.76
N THR A 370 -1.78 18.43 -16.67
CA THR A 370 -2.83 17.46 -16.35
C THR A 370 -4.20 18.12 -16.19
N TRP A 371 -4.25 19.41 -15.81
CA TRP A 371 -5.48 20.20 -15.72
C TRP A 371 -6.05 20.56 -17.09
N ALA A 372 -5.21 20.67 -18.13
CA ALA A 372 -5.69 20.89 -19.48
C ALA A 372 -6.59 19.75 -19.98
N ALA A 373 -6.23 18.51 -19.67
CA ALA A 373 -7.02 17.32 -20.02
C ALA A 373 -8.36 17.23 -19.25
N ALA A 374 -8.44 17.87 -18.09
CA ALA A 374 -9.61 17.84 -17.23
C ALA A 374 -10.58 19.01 -17.42
N ARG A 375 -10.20 20.04 -18.19
CA ARG A 375 -11.03 21.23 -18.48
C ARG A 375 -12.46 20.91 -18.95
N PRO A 376 -12.72 19.90 -19.80
CA PRO A 376 -14.08 19.53 -20.17
C PRO A 376 -14.94 19.12 -18.97
N THR A 377 -14.38 18.37 -18.02
CA THR A 377 -15.09 17.95 -16.80
C THR A 377 -15.33 19.14 -15.86
N ILE A 378 -14.34 20.03 -15.70
CA ILE A 378 -14.48 21.25 -14.89
C ILE A 378 -15.58 22.14 -15.46
N ALA A 379 -15.65 22.28 -16.78
CA ALA A 379 -16.68 23.09 -17.47
C ALA A 379 -18.10 22.55 -17.26
N LEU A 380 -18.29 21.29 -16.90
CA LEU A 380 -19.60 20.76 -16.52
C LEU A 380 -20.05 21.21 -15.12
N PHE A 381 -19.09 21.56 -14.25
CA PHE A 381 -19.33 21.91 -12.84
C PHE A 381 -18.57 23.18 -12.44
N PRO A 382 -18.78 24.32 -13.12
CA PRO A 382 -17.96 25.52 -12.93
C PRO A 382 -18.10 26.14 -11.54
N ASP A 383 -19.25 25.97 -10.88
CA ASP A 383 -19.51 26.47 -9.53
C ASP A 383 -19.15 25.47 -8.43
N LEU A 384 -18.93 24.20 -8.77
CA LEU A 384 -18.57 23.15 -7.84
C LEU A 384 -17.06 22.96 -7.77
N LEU A 385 -16.42 22.80 -8.93
CA LEU A 385 -15.00 22.46 -9.05
C LEU A 385 -14.14 23.73 -9.18
N PRO A 386 -12.91 23.72 -8.64
CA PRO A 386 -11.97 24.82 -8.84
C PRO A 386 -11.57 24.94 -10.33
N ALA A 387 -11.32 26.14 -10.78
CA ALA A 387 -10.90 26.41 -12.15
C ALA A 387 -9.46 25.97 -12.47
N GLY A 388 -8.65 25.71 -11.43
CA GLY A 388 -7.26 25.27 -11.54
C GLY A 388 -6.70 24.78 -10.21
N PRO A 389 -5.43 24.26 -10.21
CA PRO A 389 -4.82 23.61 -9.04
C PRO A 389 -4.71 24.53 -7.81
N ASP A 390 -4.57 25.84 -8.03
CA ASP A 390 -4.35 26.83 -6.97
C ASP A 390 -5.65 27.58 -6.58
N SER A 391 -6.80 27.18 -7.13
CA SER A 391 -8.09 27.81 -6.84
C SER A 391 -8.95 26.93 -5.93
N GLU A 392 -9.98 27.51 -5.33
CA GLU A 392 -10.96 26.81 -4.51
C GLU A 392 -12.31 26.74 -5.24
N GLY A 393 -12.97 25.59 -5.14
CA GLY A 393 -14.35 25.38 -5.60
C GLY A 393 -15.38 25.66 -4.50
N TYR A 394 -16.57 25.07 -4.65
CA TYR A 394 -17.67 25.17 -3.68
C TYR A 394 -17.24 24.77 -2.27
N ARG A 395 -17.60 25.55 -1.25
CA ARG A 395 -17.21 25.37 0.17
C ARG A 395 -15.69 25.32 0.41
N GLY A 396 -14.89 25.88 -0.49
CA GLY A 396 -13.44 25.84 -0.39
C GLY A 396 -12.84 24.49 -0.81
N LEU A 397 -13.53 23.73 -1.68
CA LEU A 397 -13.02 22.49 -2.28
C LEU A 397 -11.70 22.74 -2.98
N ARG A 398 -10.68 21.99 -2.57
CA ARG A 398 -9.38 21.93 -3.24
C ARG A 398 -9.23 20.57 -3.89
N CYS A 399 -8.90 20.55 -5.16
CA CYS A 399 -8.84 19.34 -5.95
C CYS A 399 -7.42 19.02 -6.41
N SER A 400 -7.10 17.74 -6.40
CA SER A 400 -5.94 17.18 -7.09
C SER A 400 -6.41 16.25 -8.20
N PHE A 401 -5.58 16.10 -9.24
CA PHE A 401 -5.89 15.17 -10.32
C PHE A 401 -5.85 13.74 -9.80
N ALA A 402 -6.91 12.97 -10.01
CA ALA A 402 -6.95 11.56 -9.62
C ALA A 402 -6.05 10.74 -10.55
N THR A 403 -5.12 10.01 -9.99
CA THR A 403 -4.23 9.14 -10.77
C THR A 403 -5.04 8.01 -11.39
N LYS A 404 -5.11 7.98 -12.72
CA LYS A 404 -5.79 6.92 -13.47
C LYS A 404 -5.07 5.59 -13.27
N ASN A 405 -5.79 4.59 -12.76
CA ASN A 405 -5.33 3.21 -12.76
C ASN A 405 -5.45 2.66 -14.21
N PRO A 406 -4.53 1.83 -14.73
CA PRO A 406 -4.65 1.20 -16.05
C PRO A 406 -5.98 0.49 -16.30
N ASP A 407 -6.59 -0.06 -15.26
CA ASP A 407 -7.88 -0.75 -15.31
C ASP A 407 -9.07 0.21 -15.07
N ALA A 408 -8.81 1.51 -14.87
CA ALA A 408 -9.85 2.48 -14.63
C ALA A 408 -10.64 2.75 -15.92
N VAL A 409 -11.94 2.54 -15.83
CA VAL A 409 -12.91 2.76 -16.92
C VAL A 409 -13.34 4.23 -17.05
N TRP A 410 -12.64 5.17 -16.41
CA TRP A 410 -12.87 6.63 -16.51
C TRP A 410 -11.68 7.30 -17.20
N ASP A 411 -11.94 8.40 -17.92
CA ASP A 411 -10.92 9.12 -18.71
C ASP A 411 -10.10 10.08 -17.87
N ASN A 412 -10.74 10.81 -16.97
CA ASN A 412 -10.10 11.70 -16.03
C ASN A 412 -10.92 11.79 -14.74
N GLY A 413 -10.29 12.26 -13.66
CA GLY A 413 -10.93 12.38 -12.37
C GLY A 413 -10.22 13.34 -11.44
N PHE A 414 -10.91 13.72 -10.38
CA PHE A 414 -10.40 14.58 -9.31
C PHE A 414 -10.71 13.97 -7.95
N ASN A 415 -9.79 14.14 -7.03
CA ASN A 415 -10.00 13.98 -5.60
C ASN A 415 -10.02 15.36 -4.97
N CYS A 416 -11.13 15.74 -4.39
CA CYS A 416 -11.34 17.05 -3.80
C CYS A 416 -11.68 16.92 -2.33
N THR A 417 -11.20 17.87 -1.52
CA THR A 417 -11.52 17.92 -0.09
C THR A 417 -11.86 19.37 0.29
N ASP A 418 -12.91 19.58 1.10
CA ASP A 418 -13.26 20.88 1.65
C ASP A 418 -12.66 21.10 3.05
N ARG A 419 -12.96 22.27 3.64
CA ARG A 419 -12.46 22.64 4.99
C ARG A 419 -13.12 21.86 6.12
N GLU A 420 -14.23 21.18 5.89
CA GLU A 420 -14.98 20.38 6.85
C GLU A 420 -14.76 18.89 6.65
N HIS A 421 -13.69 18.52 5.90
CA HIS A 421 -13.30 17.12 5.62
C HIS A 421 -14.34 16.33 4.81
N LEU A 422 -15.17 17.02 4.01
CA LEU A 422 -15.94 16.37 2.96
C LEU A 422 -14.99 16.01 1.82
N GLU A 423 -15.01 14.75 1.42
CA GLU A 423 -14.25 14.22 0.28
C GLU A 423 -15.19 14.01 -0.90
N LEU A 424 -14.85 14.61 -2.03
CA LEU A 424 -15.56 14.49 -3.28
C LEU A 424 -14.63 13.91 -4.34
N GLN A 425 -14.94 12.73 -4.85
CA GLN A 425 -14.28 12.19 -6.02
C GLN A 425 -15.16 12.39 -7.24
N VAL A 426 -14.60 12.99 -8.28
CA VAL A 426 -15.26 13.23 -9.58
C VAL A 426 -14.62 12.30 -10.60
N LEU A 427 -15.42 11.46 -11.26
CA LEU A 427 -14.95 10.50 -12.25
C LEU A 427 -15.68 10.73 -13.57
N ALA A 428 -14.95 11.13 -14.59
CA ALA A 428 -15.49 11.32 -15.96
C ALA A 428 -15.20 10.07 -16.79
N HIS A 429 -16.24 9.47 -17.34
CA HIS A 429 -16.19 8.27 -18.18
C HIS A 429 -16.35 8.64 -19.65
N PRO A 430 -15.85 7.82 -20.59
CA PRO A 430 -15.95 8.11 -22.02
C PRO A 430 -17.39 8.15 -22.53
N ASP A 431 -18.27 7.33 -21.97
CA ASP A 431 -19.66 7.22 -22.35
C ASP A 431 -20.57 6.72 -21.23
N VAL A 432 -21.89 6.76 -21.45
CA VAL A 432 -22.93 6.33 -20.49
C VAL A 432 -22.95 4.80 -20.31
N GLU A 433 -22.54 4.02 -21.30
CA GLU A 433 -22.47 2.57 -21.24
C GLU A 433 -21.37 2.16 -20.23
N THR A 434 -20.24 2.82 -20.28
CA THR A 434 -19.11 2.64 -19.33
C THR A 434 -19.53 3.00 -17.90
N VAL A 435 -20.25 4.10 -17.71
CA VAL A 435 -20.87 4.46 -16.41
C VAL A 435 -21.78 3.35 -15.92
N THR A 436 -22.64 2.82 -16.78
CA THR A 436 -23.60 1.79 -16.41
C THR A 436 -22.91 0.48 -16.04
N LYS A 437 -21.88 0.07 -16.78
CA LYS A 437 -21.05 -1.10 -16.47
C LYS A 437 -20.33 -0.93 -15.13
N PHE A 438 -19.72 0.24 -14.90
CA PHE A 438 -19.05 0.54 -13.63
C PHE A 438 -20.02 0.48 -12.45
N VAL A 439 -21.18 1.13 -12.54
CA VAL A 439 -22.20 1.13 -11.47
C VAL A 439 -22.73 -0.28 -11.19
N ALA A 440 -22.77 -1.16 -12.20
CA ALA A 440 -23.18 -2.57 -12.03
C ALA A 440 -22.14 -3.42 -11.27
N THR A 441 -20.87 -3.01 -11.21
CA THR A 441 -19.83 -3.70 -10.44
C THR A 441 -19.87 -3.38 -8.95
N LEU A 442 -20.58 -2.30 -8.56
CA LEU A 442 -20.65 -1.86 -7.17
C LEU A 442 -21.57 -2.76 -6.35
N PRO A 443 -21.31 -2.89 -5.04
CA PRO A 443 -22.17 -3.66 -4.13
C PRO A 443 -23.62 -3.18 -4.15
N ALA A 444 -24.54 -3.97 -3.63
CA ALA A 444 -25.91 -3.55 -3.43
C ALA A 444 -25.97 -2.34 -2.47
N GLY A 445 -26.65 -1.29 -2.89
CA GLY A 445 -26.87 -0.07 -2.11
C GLY A 445 -28.31 0.41 -2.23
N THR A 446 -28.76 1.22 -1.29
CA THR A 446 -30.09 1.86 -1.39
C THR A 446 -30.04 2.93 -2.45
N SER A 447 -30.98 2.90 -3.40
CA SER A 447 -31.07 3.85 -4.50
C SER A 447 -32.30 4.75 -4.36
N GLN A 448 -32.12 6.05 -4.57
CA GLN A 448 -33.22 7.02 -4.57
C GLN A 448 -33.06 8.04 -5.72
N GLN A 449 -34.19 8.54 -6.20
CA GLN A 449 -34.24 9.58 -7.22
C GLN A 449 -34.38 10.95 -6.55
N LEU A 450 -33.49 11.85 -6.88
CA LEU A 450 -33.47 13.21 -6.33
C LEU A 450 -33.37 14.23 -7.47
N ARG A 451 -33.45 15.53 -7.12
CA ARG A 451 -33.14 16.62 -8.01
C ARG A 451 -32.04 17.49 -7.42
N SER A 452 -31.08 17.88 -8.25
CA SER A 452 -30.07 18.87 -7.87
C SER A 452 -30.71 20.22 -7.55
N ARG A 453 -29.92 21.13 -6.96
CA ARG A 453 -30.32 22.53 -6.74
C ARG A 453 -30.85 23.20 -8.02
N TYR A 454 -30.33 22.84 -9.19
CA TYR A 454 -30.73 23.35 -10.48
C TYR A 454 -31.81 22.50 -11.18
N GLY A 455 -32.47 21.60 -10.45
CA GLY A 455 -33.58 20.78 -10.95
C GLY A 455 -33.16 19.58 -11.82
N LYS A 456 -31.87 19.31 -12.02
CA LYS A 456 -31.39 18.15 -12.80
C LYS A 456 -31.74 16.84 -12.08
N PRO A 457 -32.25 15.84 -12.79
CA PRO A 457 -32.57 14.54 -12.20
C PRO A 457 -31.26 13.78 -11.84
N LEU A 458 -31.23 13.23 -10.63
CA LEU A 458 -30.10 12.50 -10.06
C LEU A 458 -30.56 11.14 -9.56
N THR A 459 -29.78 10.12 -9.83
CA THR A 459 -29.84 8.83 -9.13
C THR A 459 -28.75 8.79 -8.07
N VAL A 460 -29.13 8.72 -6.80
CA VAL A 460 -28.21 8.65 -5.66
C VAL A 460 -28.26 7.25 -5.06
N ARG A 461 -27.10 6.61 -4.95
CA ARG A 461 -26.96 5.32 -4.26
C ARG A 461 -26.15 5.52 -2.99
N SER A 462 -26.66 4.98 -1.90
CA SER A 462 -26.05 5.02 -0.57
C SER A 462 -25.36 3.71 -0.25
N PHE A 463 -24.12 3.78 0.26
CA PHE A 463 -23.29 2.63 0.60
C PHE A 463 -22.67 2.81 1.98
N ASN A 464 -22.43 1.69 2.65
CA ASN A 464 -21.61 1.65 3.87
C ASN A 464 -20.25 1.05 3.52
N GLY A 465 -19.21 1.87 3.49
CA GLY A 465 -17.82 1.44 3.29
C GLY A 465 -17.09 1.20 4.61
N SER A 466 -15.88 0.70 4.52
CA SER A 466 -14.99 0.52 5.68
C SER A 466 -14.64 1.84 6.38
N SER A 467 -14.60 2.93 5.63
CA SER A 467 -14.33 4.29 6.12
C SER A 467 -15.57 5.04 6.62
N GLY A 468 -16.76 4.45 6.44
CA GLY A 468 -18.04 5.04 6.81
C GLY A 468 -19.04 5.08 5.64
N PRO A 469 -20.18 5.75 5.84
CA PRO A 469 -21.19 5.92 4.80
C PRO A 469 -20.68 6.83 3.67
N TRP A 470 -21.04 6.50 2.43
CA TRP A 470 -20.74 7.31 1.26
C TRP A 470 -21.86 7.26 0.23
N LEU A 471 -21.91 8.26 -0.64
CA LEU A 471 -22.91 8.40 -1.70
C LEU A 471 -22.23 8.29 -3.07
N LEU A 472 -22.92 7.64 -4.02
CA LEU A 472 -22.65 7.74 -5.44
C LEU A 472 -23.77 8.53 -6.09
N VAL A 473 -23.42 9.66 -6.71
CA VAL A 473 -24.35 10.52 -7.44
C VAL A 473 -24.14 10.32 -8.94
N ARG A 474 -25.17 9.91 -9.63
CA ARG A 474 -25.23 9.79 -11.08
C ARG A 474 -26.22 10.81 -11.64
N PHE A 475 -25.84 11.45 -12.71
CA PHE A 475 -26.72 12.35 -13.46
C PHE A 475 -27.45 11.54 -14.53
N ASP A 476 -28.78 11.69 -14.60
CA ASP A 476 -29.62 10.91 -15.51
C ASP A 476 -29.75 11.54 -16.89
N THR A 477 -29.20 12.75 -17.10
CA THR A 477 -29.28 13.50 -18.36
C THR A 477 -27.94 14.07 -18.81
N ALA A 478 -27.72 14.12 -20.12
CA ALA A 478 -26.58 14.78 -20.73
C ALA A 478 -26.56 16.30 -20.43
N PRO A 479 -25.38 16.94 -20.40
CA PRO A 479 -24.05 16.41 -20.68
C PRO A 479 -23.38 15.73 -19.45
N HIS A 480 -24.01 15.69 -18.28
CA HIS A 480 -23.43 15.24 -17.02
C HIS A 480 -23.52 13.71 -16.84
N SER A 481 -24.29 13.01 -17.67
CA SER A 481 -24.56 11.57 -17.56
C SER A 481 -23.33 10.65 -17.69
N THR A 482 -22.20 11.19 -18.14
CA THR A 482 -20.89 10.50 -18.20
C THR A 482 -20.02 10.73 -16.97
N VAL A 483 -20.49 11.53 -16.00
CA VAL A 483 -19.74 11.84 -14.77
C VAL A 483 -20.42 11.23 -13.56
N LEU A 484 -19.61 10.61 -12.70
CA LEU A 484 -20.02 10.13 -11.38
C LEU A 484 -19.35 10.97 -10.30
N LEU A 485 -20.10 11.28 -9.26
CA LEU A 485 -19.55 11.86 -8.03
C LEU A 485 -19.64 10.83 -6.91
N GLN A 486 -18.53 10.61 -6.23
CA GLN A 486 -18.49 9.85 -4.98
C GLN A 486 -18.27 10.85 -3.84
N VAL A 487 -19.17 10.82 -2.86
CA VAL A 487 -19.17 11.76 -1.73
C VAL A 487 -19.00 10.99 -0.45
N TYR A 488 -18.00 11.37 0.33
CA TYR A 488 -17.77 10.89 1.66
C TYR A 488 -17.60 12.07 2.61
N TRP A 489 -18.29 12.02 3.75
CA TRP A 489 -18.16 13.06 4.77
C TRP A 489 -18.07 12.41 6.14
N LYS A 490 -16.88 12.48 6.74
CA LYS A 490 -16.59 11.80 7.98
C LYS A 490 -17.50 12.27 9.11
N GLY A 491 -18.12 11.29 9.79
CA GLY A 491 -19.00 11.58 10.93
C GLY A 491 -20.45 11.90 10.57
N HIS A 492 -20.78 11.96 9.26
CA HIS A 492 -22.15 12.22 8.78
C HIS A 492 -22.81 10.95 8.28
N THR A 493 -24.13 10.88 8.46
CA THR A 493 -24.99 9.84 7.89
C THR A 493 -25.28 10.11 6.42
N HIS A 494 -25.79 9.11 5.69
CA HIS A 494 -26.25 9.32 4.29
C HIS A 494 -27.28 10.44 4.17
N GLN A 495 -28.21 10.53 5.14
CA GLN A 495 -29.25 11.55 5.09
C GLN A 495 -28.69 12.95 5.32
N GLU A 496 -27.78 13.13 6.25
CA GLU A 496 -27.09 14.41 6.48
C GLU A 496 -26.28 14.84 5.25
N MET A 497 -25.55 13.91 4.61
CA MET A 497 -24.84 14.21 3.36
C MET A 497 -25.79 14.65 2.24
N ILE A 498 -26.98 14.08 2.16
CA ILE A 498 -28.00 14.48 1.19
C ILE A 498 -28.56 15.86 1.54
N ASP A 499 -28.98 16.06 2.77
CA ASP A 499 -29.71 17.25 3.22
C ASP A 499 -28.79 18.48 3.30
N GLU A 500 -27.56 18.31 3.79
CA GLU A 500 -26.64 19.43 4.06
C GLU A 500 -25.72 19.73 2.88
N TRP A 501 -25.34 18.72 2.09
CA TRP A 501 -24.42 18.93 0.98
C TRP A 501 -25.09 18.79 -0.39
N LEU A 502 -25.69 17.63 -0.70
CA LEU A 502 -26.16 17.34 -2.06
C LEU A 502 -27.27 18.30 -2.54
N THR A 503 -28.19 18.67 -1.65
CA THR A 503 -29.29 19.59 -1.98
C THR A 503 -28.80 21.03 -2.16
N SER A 504 -27.70 21.40 -1.52
CA SER A 504 -27.13 22.76 -1.59
C SER A 504 -25.99 22.88 -2.61
N ALA A 505 -25.36 21.76 -3.00
CA ALA A 505 -24.28 21.75 -3.96
C ALA A 505 -24.70 22.24 -5.34
N PRO A 506 -23.85 23.01 -6.02
CA PRO A 506 -24.17 23.59 -7.35
C PRO A 506 -23.96 22.52 -8.45
N LEU A 507 -24.85 21.51 -8.48
CA LEU A 507 -24.82 20.36 -9.39
C LEU A 507 -25.77 20.53 -10.59
#